data_96506dddd875272d5764c731237010de
#
_entry.id   96506dddd875272d5764c731237010de
#
_cell.length_a   1.000
_cell.length_b   1.000
_cell.length_c   1.000
_cell.angle_alpha   90.00
_cell.angle_beta   90.00
_cell.angle_gamma   90.00
#
_symmetry.space_group_name_H-M   'P 1'
#
loop_
_entity.id
_entity.type
_entity.pdbx_description
1 polymer ?
#
loop_
_entity_poly.entity_id
_entity_poly.type
_entity_poly.pdbx_seq_one_letter_code
_entity_poly.pdbx_strand_id
1 'polypeptide(L)'
;MTRYLLQMCKAMIVCSLGLGGGVAMFALIVFIIVKNDQNALENALRMGFGIGQVFALFALAVFIPLDISVKMYKSKGVHKDIWETEQVRDAIMNGSARDVLAACREALLEIPDIKAVREDSENLVVHASAGPSWRSFGEEIEVEINPVAQEQWNVSCHSKPKSKNIVFDWGKNFENVETWKHKLQKSEMFDLTEAH
;
A
#
# COMPACT_ATOMS: atom_id res chain seq x y z
N MET A 1 4.25 3.40 14.32
CA MET A 1 2.93 3.32 14.96
C MET A 1 2.16 4.64 14.93
N THR A 2 2.75 5.78 15.28
CA THR A 2 2.08 7.10 15.27
C THR A 2 1.58 7.54 13.88
N ARG A 3 2.35 7.30 12.80
CA ARG A 3 1.96 7.61 11.42
C ARG A 3 0.74 6.78 10.98
N TYR A 4 0.72 5.49 11.33
CA TYR A 4 -0.39 4.59 11.04
C TYR A 4 -1.69 5.05 11.72
N LEU A 5 -1.63 5.41 13.00
CA LEU A 5 -2.80 5.97 13.72
C LEU A 5 -3.30 7.26 13.06
N LEU A 6 -2.41 8.14 12.65
CA LEU A 6 -2.79 9.38 11.96
C LEU A 6 -3.47 9.11 10.61
N GLN A 7 -2.97 8.14 9.85
CA GLN A 7 -3.61 7.72 8.59
C GLN A 7 -5.01 7.14 8.84
N MET A 8 -5.18 6.32 9.89
CA MET A 8 -6.48 5.80 10.29
C MET A 8 -7.46 6.91 10.66
N CYS A 9 -7.03 7.89 11.44
CA CYS A 9 -7.86 9.04 11.78
C CYS A 9 -8.29 9.83 10.51
N LYS A 10 -7.38 10.03 9.56
CA LYS A 10 -7.72 10.68 8.27
C LYS A 10 -8.77 9.88 7.48
N ALA A 11 -8.60 8.56 7.38
CA ALA A 11 -9.57 7.72 6.67
C ALA A 11 -10.95 7.77 7.31
N MET A 12 -11.01 7.70 8.64
CA MET A 12 -12.26 7.82 9.36
C MET A 12 -12.97 9.14 9.09
N ILE A 13 -12.23 10.25 9.14
CA ILE A 13 -12.79 11.58 8.85
C ILE A 13 -13.32 11.63 7.41
N VAL A 14 -12.54 11.16 6.44
CA VAL A 14 -12.95 11.16 5.03
C VAL A 14 -14.17 10.27 4.79
N CYS A 15 -14.20 9.07 5.36
CA CYS A 15 -15.34 8.16 5.24
C CYS A 15 -16.58 8.72 5.94
N SER A 16 -16.43 9.27 7.15
CA SER A 16 -17.53 9.88 7.92
C SER A 16 -18.12 11.07 7.19
N LEU A 17 -17.29 11.98 6.67
CA LEU A 17 -17.74 13.15 5.93
C LEU A 17 -18.32 12.78 4.56
N GLY A 18 -17.74 11.84 3.84
CA GLY A 18 -18.22 11.39 2.53
C GLY A 18 -19.59 10.72 2.63
N LEU A 19 -19.75 9.72 3.49
CA LEU A 19 -21.01 9.01 3.68
C LEU A 19 -22.04 9.87 4.41
N GLY A 20 -21.64 10.54 5.49
CA GLY A 20 -22.52 11.43 6.24
C GLY A 20 -23.02 12.59 5.41
N GLY A 21 -22.15 13.20 4.60
CA GLY A 21 -22.50 14.27 3.66
C GLY A 21 -23.44 13.80 2.54
N GLY A 22 -23.20 12.62 1.98
CA GLY A 22 -24.09 12.01 0.99
C GLY A 22 -25.49 11.73 1.55
N VAL A 23 -25.56 11.20 2.77
CA VAL A 23 -26.84 10.96 3.48
C VAL A 23 -27.53 12.28 3.80
N ALA A 24 -26.80 13.29 4.28
CA ALA A 24 -27.37 14.61 4.56
C ALA A 24 -27.98 15.24 3.31
N MET A 25 -27.29 15.17 2.17
CA MET A 25 -27.78 15.70 0.90
C MET A 25 -29.03 14.97 0.42
N PHE A 26 -29.06 13.64 0.51
CA PHE A 26 -30.23 12.85 0.14
C PHE A 26 -31.41 13.15 1.10
N ALA A 27 -31.17 13.18 2.41
CA ALA A 27 -32.18 13.52 3.40
C ALA A 27 -32.75 14.92 3.20
N LEU A 28 -31.93 15.91 2.85
CA LEU A 28 -32.36 17.27 2.57
C LEU A 28 -33.36 17.29 1.41
N ILE A 29 -33.07 16.58 0.31
CA ILE A 29 -33.98 16.46 -0.83
C ILE A 29 -35.32 15.85 -0.39
N VAL A 30 -35.30 14.78 0.39
CA VAL A 30 -36.51 14.11 0.89
C VAL A 30 -37.31 15.03 1.82
N PHE A 31 -36.67 15.73 2.74
CA PHE A 31 -37.33 16.63 3.69
C PHE A 31 -37.96 17.83 2.99
N ILE A 32 -37.31 18.40 1.99
CA ILE A 32 -37.86 19.53 1.21
C ILE A 32 -38.99 19.06 0.31
N ILE A 33 -38.75 18.03 -0.53
CA ILE A 33 -39.70 17.67 -1.60
C ILE A 33 -40.86 16.84 -1.08
N VAL A 34 -40.60 15.90 -0.19
CA VAL A 34 -41.64 14.94 0.26
C VAL A 34 -42.36 15.40 1.49
N LYS A 35 -41.64 15.95 2.47
CA LYS A 35 -42.21 16.33 3.77
C LYS A 35 -42.56 17.82 3.93
N ASN A 36 -42.08 18.69 3.02
CA ASN A 36 -42.21 20.13 3.12
C ASN A 36 -41.81 20.68 4.50
N ASP A 37 -40.71 20.15 5.05
CA ASP A 37 -40.26 20.41 6.42
C ASP A 37 -39.53 21.75 6.48
N GLN A 38 -40.00 22.67 7.33
CA GLN A 38 -39.37 23.96 7.54
C GLN A 38 -37.96 23.88 8.13
N ASN A 39 -37.66 22.79 8.84
CA ASN A 39 -36.34 22.51 9.44
C ASN A 39 -35.52 21.48 8.62
N ALA A 40 -35.83 21.33 7.33
CA ALA A 40 -35.23 20.31 6.45
C ALA A 40 -33.71 20.26 6.54
N LEU A 41 -33.03 21.41 6.54
CA LEU A 41 -31.57 21.49 6.58
C LEU A 41 -31.00 20.96 7.90
N GLU A 42 -31.59 21.40 9.03
CA GLU A 42 -31.11 20.96 10.36
C GLU A 42 -31.33 19.46 10.54
N ASN A 43 -32.48 18.94 10.17
CA ASN A 43 -32.81 17.52 10.28
C ASN A 43 -31.93 16.66 9.35
N ALA A 44 -31.64 17.15 8.14
CA ALA A 44 -30.75 16.50 7.20
C ALA A 44 -29.29 16.43 7.72
N LEU A 45 -28.78 17.54 8.28
CA LEU A 45 -27.44 17.58 8.87
C LEU A 45 -27.33 16.68 10.10
N ARG A 46 -28.31 16.68 10.98
CA ARG A 46 -28.35 15.77 12.16
C ARG A 46 -28.32 14.30 11.72
N MET A 47 -29.13 13.95 10.73
CA MET A 47 -29.18 12.59 10.20
C MET A 47 -27.86 12.18 9.54
N GLY A 48 -27.29 13.04 8.68
CA GLY A 48 -26.02 12.80 8.04
C GLY A 48 -24.86 12.64 9.02
N PHE A 49 -24.80 13.50 10.06
CA PHE A 49 -23.79 13.44 11.10
C PHE A 49 -23.92 12.14 11.92
N GLY A 50 -25.13 11.77 12.33
CA GLY A 50 -25.36 10.53 13.09
C GLY A 50 -24.95 9.28 12.32
N ILE A 51 -25.35 9.17 11.04
CA ILE A 51 -24.98 8.04 10.17
C ILE A 51 -23.48 8.05 9.89
N GLY A 52 -22.88 9.22 9.65
CA GLY A 52 -21.43 9.34 9.44
C GLY A 52 -20.62 8.83 10.64
N GLN A 53 -21.05 9.14 11.86
CA GLN A 53 -20.40 8.63 13.09
C GLN A 53 -20.54 7.12 13.25
N VAL A 54 -21.73 6.57 13.02
CA VAL A 54 -21.94 5.11 13.07
C VAL A 54 -21.05 4.39 12.09
N PHE A 55 -20.93 4.93 10.87
CA PHE A 55 -20.04 4.35 9.85
C PHE A 55 -18.57 4.46 10.22
N ALA A 56 -18.15 5.57 10.84
CA ALA A 56 -16.77 5.72 11.30
C ALA A 56 -16.44 4.71 12.40
N LEU A 57 -17.34 4.49 13.35
CA LEU A 57 -17.17 3.48 14.40
C LEU A 57 -17.16 2.06 13.83
N PHE A 58 -18.03 1.76 12.87
CA PHE A 58 -18.04 0.48 12.17
C PHE A 58 -16.73 0.24 11.43
N ALA A 59 -16.23 1.25 10.71
CA ALA A 59 -14.94 1.16 10.01
C ALA A 59 -13.79 0.88 10.99
N LEU A 60 -13.76 1.55 12.16
CA LEU A 60 -12.79 1.26 13.21
C LEU A 60 -12.89 -0.19 13.70
N ALA A 61 -14.10 -0.63 14.01
CA ALA A 61 -14.33 -1.94 14.62
C ALA A 61 -14.01 -3.12 13.65
N VAL A 62 -14.15 -2.90 12.34
CA VAL A 62 -13.98 -3.97 11.34
C VAL A 62 -12.64 -3.86 10.62
N PHE A 63 -12.32 -2.71 10.04
CA PHE A 63 -11.14 -2.59 9.19
C PHE A 63 -9.83 -2.61 9.97
N ILE A 64 -9.77 -2.04 11.18
CA ILE A 64 -8.55 -2.04 11.97
C ILE A 64 -8.15 -3.45 12.40
N PRO A 65 -9.00 -4.24 13.07
CA PRO A 65 -8.64 -5.61 13.44
C PRO A 65 -8.30 -6.48 12.23
N LEU A 66 -8.99 -6.28 11.10
CA LEU A 66 -8.73 -7.03 9.89
C LEU A 66 -7.37 -6.69 9.29
N ASP A 67 -7.01 -5.40 9.18
CA ASP A 67 -5.68 -4.99 8.71
C ASP A 67 -4.56 -5.48 9.63
N ILE A 68 -4.76 -5.36 10.95
CA ILE A 68 -3.83 -5.89 11.96
C ILE A 68 -3.64 -7.40 11.77
N SER A 69 -4.73 -8.14 11.64
CA SER A 69 -4.69 -9.60 11.51
C SER A 69 -3.94 -10.03 10.24
N VAL A 70 -4.21 -9.37 9.11
CA VAL A 70 -3.51 -9.64 7.83
C VAL A 70 -2.03 -9.36 7.95
N LYS A 71 -1.65 -8.21 8.52
CA LYS A 71 -0.25 -7.81 8.68
C LYS A 71 0.49 -8.72 9.64
N MET A 72 -0.11 -9.06 10.78
CA MET A 72 0.49 -10.00 11.73
C MET A 72 0.68 -11.40 11.13
N TYR A 73 -0.30 -11.88 10.38
CA TYR A 73 -0.19 -13.18 9.70
C TYR A 73 0.96 -13.20 8.68
N LYS A 74 1.09 -12.13 7.88
CA LYS A 74 2.13 -12.03 6.85
C LYS A 74 3.52 -11.83 7.43
N SER A 75 3.67 -10.97 8.43
CA SER A 75 4.96 -10.65 9.04
C SER A 75 5.46 -11.74 10.00
N LYS A 76 4.62 -12.70 10.37
CA LYS A 76 4.90 -13.65 11.46
C LYS A 76 5.43 -12.95 12.73
N GLY A 77 5.04 -11.69 12.94
CA GLY A 77 5.45 -10.86 14.09
C GLY A 77 6.87 -10.29 14.05
N VAL A 78 7.63 -10.49 12.96
CA VAL A 78 9.07 -10.18 12.91
C VAL A 78 9.34 -8.75 12.38
N HIS A 79 8.53 -8.23 11.47
CA HIS A 79 8.80 -6.97 10.79
C HIS A 79 8.00 -5.80 11.37
N LYS A 80 8.70 -4.84 12.00
CA LYS A 80 8.07 -3.64 12.58
C LYS A 80 7.57 -2.65 11.53
N ASP A 81 8.15 -2.67 10.35
CA ASP A 81 7.85 -1.79 9.21
C ASP A 81 6.61 -2.18 8.41
N ILE A 82 6.04 -3.37 8.65
CA ILE A 82 4.82 -3.83 7.96
C ILE A 82 3.63 -2.85 8.08
N TRP A 83 3.70 -1.94 9.08
CA TRP A 83 2.69 -0.91 9.29
C TRP A 83 2.84 0.30 8.36
N GLU A 84 3.95 0.38 7.63
CA GLU A 84 4.16 1.44 6.65
C GLU A 84 3.57 1.02 5.29
N THR A 85 2.97 1.98 4.61
CA THR A 85 2.39 1.75 3.28
C THR A 85 3.44 1.74 2.17
N GLU A 86 4.62 2.30 2.45
CA GLU A 86 5.79 2.24 1.58
C GLU A 86 6.79 1.27 2.19
N GLN A 87 7.33 0.39 1.38
CA GLN A 87 8.23 -0.68 1.81
C GLN A 87 9.52 -0.65 1.01
N VAL A 88 10.63 -0.88 1.69
CA VAL A 88 11.96 -0.96 1.07
C VAL A 88 12.66 -2.22 1.53
N ARG A 89 13.36 -2.88 0.62
CA ARG A 89 14.29 -3.99 0.93
C ARG A 89 15.54 -3.86 0.13
N ASP A 90 16.64 -4.06 0.82
CA ASP A 90 17.96 -4.07 0.24
C ASP A 90 18.49 -5.50 0.15
N ALA A 91 19.38 -5.70 -0.81
CA ALA A 91 20.12 -6.95 -0.99
C ALA A 91 21.47 -6.66 -1.64
N ILE A 92 22.47 -7.46 -1.31
CA ILE A 92 23.77 -7.43 -2.00
C ILE A 92 23.79 -8.53 -3.05
N MET A 93 24.20 -8.17 -4.26
CA MET A 93 24.31 -9.07 -5.41
C MET A 93 25.70 -9.01 -6.00
N ASN A 94 26.24 -10.18 -6.38
CA ASN A 94 27.53 -10.29 -7.07
C ASN A 94 27.31 -10.64 -8.55
N GLY A 95 28.13 -10.09 -9.44
CA GLY A 95 28.08 -10.37 -10.88
C GLY A 95 28.16 -9.12 -11.75
N SER A 96 28.00 -9.30 -13.06
CA SER A 96 27.98 -8.16 -13.97
C SER A 96 26.71 -7.31 -13.78
N ALA A 97 26.79 -6.00 -14.04
CA ALA A 97 25.63 -5.10 -13.97
C ALA A 97 24.44 -5.61 -14.79
N ARG A 98 24.70 -6.20 -15.95
CA ARG A 98 23.68 -6.74 -16.84
C ARG A 98 22.98 -7.95 -16.23
N ASP A 99 23.73 -8.85 -15.61
CA ASP A 99 23.16 -10.07 -15.01
C ASP A 99 22.35 -9.72 -13.76
N VAL A 100 22.84 -8.78 -12.93
CA VAL A 100 22.12 -8.27 -11.76
C VAL A 100 20.82 -7.58 -12.18
N LEU A 101 20.85 -6.75 -13.23
CA LEU A 101 19.68 -6.08 -13.77
C LEU A 101 18.63 -7.10 -14.27
N ALA A 102 19.08 -8.13 -15.00
CA ALA A 102 18.22 -9.20 -15.47
C ALA A 102 17.59 -9.99 -14.31
N ALA A 103 18.36 -10.33 -13.28
CA ALA A 103 17.88 -11.04 -12.10
C ALA A 103 16.83 -10.21 -11.33
N CYS A 104 17.07 -8.91 -11.17
CA CYS A 104 16.11 -7.99 -10.54
C CYS A 104 14.79 -7.91 -11.33
N ARG A 105 14.87 -7.84 -12.65
CA ARG A 105 13.72 -7.84 -13.54
C ARG A 105 12.92 -9.15 -13.44
N GLU A 106 13.59 -10.29 -13.45
CA GLU A 106 12.94 -11.59 -13.29
C GLU A 106 12.26 -11.72 -11.93
N ALA A 107 12.92 -11.26 -10.86
CA ALA A 107 12.35 -11.27 -9.52
C ALA A 107 11.07 -10.41 -9.42
N LEU A 108 11.01 -9.28 -10.14
CA LEU A 108 9.81 -8.44 -10.20
C LEU A 108 8.65 -9.15 -10.90
N LEU A 109 8.91 -9.98 -11.91
CA LEU A 109 7.86 -10.71 -12.63
C LEU A 109 7.19 -11.81 -11.79
N GLU A 110 7.81 -12.23 -10.69
CA GLU A 110 7.22 -13.17 -9.73
C GLU A 110 6.20 -12.51 -8.77
N ILE A 111 6.19 -11.18 -8.71
CA ILE A 111 5.23 -10.45 -7.88
C ILE A 111 3.84 -10.57 -8.51
N PRO A 112 2.82 -10.98 -7.73
CA PRO A 112 1.46 -11.09 -8.24
C PRO A 112 0.90 -9.76 -8.76
N ASP A 113 0.12 -9.83 -9.83
CA ASP A 113 -0.60 -8.70 -10.44
C ASP A 113 0.29 -7.69 -11.20
N ILE A 114 1.57 -7.99 -11.44
CA ILE A 114 2.42 -7.14 -12.29
C ILE A 114 1.81 -7.03 -13.69
N LYS A 115 1.65 -5.81 -14.18
CA LYS A 115 1.09 -5.47 -15.50
C LYS A 115 2.14 -5.01 -16.49
N ALA A 116 3.18 -4.34 -16.00
CA ALA A 116 4.23 -3.80 -16.83
C ALA A 116 5.54 -3.78 -16.06
N VAL A 117 6.62 -4.10 -16.75
CA VAL A 117 8.00 -3.94 -16.28
C VAL A 117 8.76 -3.15 -17.36
N ARG A 118 9.43 -2.09 -16.94
CA ARG A 118 10.30 -1.26 -17.80
C ARG A 118 11.69 -1.23 -17.19
N GLU A 119 12.67 -1.51 -18.01
CA GLU A 119 14.09 -1.47 -17.66
C GLU A 119 14.72 -0.19 -18.20
N ASP A 120 15.49 0.48 -17.37
CA ASP A 120 16.38 1.58 -17.72
C ASP A 120 17.81 1.11 -17.48
N SER A 121 18.42 0.58 -18.53
CA SER A 121 19.79 0.03 -18.47
C SER A 121 20.87 1.10 -18.34
N GLU A 122 20.59 2.37 -18.68
CA GLU A 122 21.55 3.46 -18.53
C GLU A 122 21.68 3.88 -17.07
N ASN A 123 20.53 3.95 -16.36
CA ASN A 123 20.49 4.33 -14.96
C ASN A 123 20.51 3.13 -13.99
N LEU A 124 20.52 1.90 -14.51
CA LEU A 124 20.45 0.66 -13.75
C LEU A 124 19.22 0.61 -12.82
N VAL A 125 18.05 0.95 -13.37
CA VAL A 125 16.77 0.96 -12.65
C VAL A 125 15.75 0.08 -13.36
N VAL A 126 14.97 -0.66 -12.59
CA VAL A 126 13.82 -1.41 -13.11
C VAL A 126 12.54 -0.91 -12.44
N HIS A 127 11.61 -0.43 -13.26
CA HIS A 127 10.30 -0.01 -12.83
C HIS A 127 9.28 -1.10 -13.12
N ALA A 128 8.42 -1.39 -12.16
CA ALA A 128 7.27 -2.27 -12.34
C ALA A 128 5.99 -1.61 -11.83
N SER A 129 4.88 -2.02 -12.40
CA SER A 129 3.56 -1.51 -12.05
C SER A 129 2.60 -2.67 -11.84
N ALA A 130 2.07 -2.80 -10.64
CA ALA A 130 1.00 -3.74 -10.33
C ALA A 130 -0.39 -3.13 -10.60
N GLY A 131 -1.32 -3.98 -11.02
CA GLY A 131 -2.71 -3.60 -11.22
C GLY A 131 -3.48 -3.50 -9.91
N PRO A 132 -4.73 -2.95 -9.94
CA PRO A 132 -5.59 -2.94 -8.78
C PRO A 132 -5.98 -4.36 -8.38
N SER A 133 -6.10 -4.59 -7.08
CA SER A 133 -6.57 -5.82 -6.47
C SER A 133 -7.65 -5.50 -5.42
N TRP A 134 -8.24 -6.49 -4.79
CA TRP A 134 -9.18 -6.24 -3.70
C TRP A 134 -8.52 -5.60 -2.47
N ARG A 135 -7.18 -5.64 -2.38
CA ARG A 135 -6.37 -5.07 -1.28
C ARG A 135 -5.84 -3.67 -1.56
N SER A 136 -5.72 -3.31 -2.84
CA SER A 136 -5.09 -2.04 -3.23
C SER A 136 -5.58 -1.55 -4.59
N PHE A 137 -5.36 -0.26 -4.85
CA PHE A 137 -5.62 0.38 -6.15
C PHE A 137 -4.44 0.27 -7.12
N GLY A 138 -3.50 -0.61 -6.84
CA GLY A 138 -2.26 -0.84 -7.58
C GLY A 138 -1.05 -0.19 -6.94
N GLU A 139 0.13 -0.73 -7.25
CA GLU A 139 1.42 -0.32 -6.71
C GLU A 139 2.38 0.11 -7.81
N GLU A 140 3.29 1.00 -7.44
CA GLU A 140 4.52 1.30 -8.16
C GLU A 140 5.66 0.62 -7.42
N ILE A 141 6.50 -0.11 -8.17
CA ILE A 141 7.65 -0.81 -7.65
C ILE A 141 8.86 -0.37 -8.45
N GLU A 142 9.92 0.01 -7.75
CA GLU A 142 11.16 0.48 -8.33
C GLU A 142 12.33 -0.26 -7.72
N VAL A 143 13.23 -0.75 -8.55
CA VAL A 143 14.47 -1.39 -8.10
C VAL A 143 15.64 -0.58 -8.63
N GLU A 144 16.43 -0.02 -7.71
CA GLU A 144 17.66 0.71 -7.99
C GLU A 144 18.86 -0.19 -7.75
N ILE A 145 19.86 -0.13 -8.62
CA ILE A 145 21.07 -0.94 -8.56
C ILE A 145 22.28 0.00 -8.47
N ASN A 146 22.92 0.00 -7.32
CA ASN A 146 24.03 0.90 -7.01
C ASN A 146 25.32 0.10 -6.81
N PRO A 147 26.47 0.51 -7.43
CA PRO A 147 27.73 -0.19 -7.25
C PRO A 147 28.27 0.00 -5.81
N VAL A 148 28.73 -1.09 -5.21
CA VAL A 148 29.40 -1.09 -3.88
C VAL A 148 30.88 -1.39 -4.03
N ALA A 149 31.23 -2.39 -4.84
CA ALA A 149 32.59 -2.79 -5.16
C ALA A 149 32.67 -3.34 -6.58
N GLN A 150 33.83 -3.84 -6.99
CA GLN A 150 33.97 -4.49 -8.28
C GLN A 150 33.06 -5.73 -8.34
N GLU A 151 32.15 -5.75 -9.32
CA GLU A 151 31.15 -6.81 -9.51
C GLU A 151 30.25 -7.07 -8.27
N GLN A 152 30.13 -6.08 -7.37
CA GLN A 152 29.23 -6.14 -6.22
C GLN A 152 28.29 -4.93 -6.21
N TRP A 153 27.00 -5.19 -6.03
CA TRP A 153 25.92 -4.22 -6.18
C TRP A 153 24.98 -4.25 -4.98
N ASN A 154 24.63 -3.07 -4.48
CA ASN A 154 23.49 -2.92 -3.59
C ASN A 154 22.24 -2.71 -4.44
N VAL A 155 21.28 -3.61 -4.31
CA VAL A 155 19.99 -3.52 -4.98
C VAL A 155 18.91 -3.19 -3.97
N SER A 156 18.17 -2.11 -4.23
CA SER A 156 17.15 -1.57 -3.33
C SER A 156 15.79 -1.60 -4.02
N CYS A 157 14.87 -2.40 -3.49
CA CYS A 157 13.50 -2.50 -4.00
C CYS A 157 12.55 -1.65 -3.16
N HIS A 158 11.92 -0.69 -3.81
CA HIS A 158 10.88 0.18 -3.25
C HIS A 158 9.52 -0.24 -3.79
N SER A 159 8.55 -0.43 -2.90
CA SER A 159 7.15 -0.64 -3.28
C SER A 159 6.26 0.36 -2.56
N LYS A 160 5.45 1.09 -3.32
CA LYS A 160 4.53 2.12 -2.82
C LYS A 160 3.19 2.09 -3.53
N PRO A 161 2.10 2.54 -2.88
CA PRO A 161 0.81 2.66 -3.53
C PRO A 161 0.83 3.72 -4.64
N LYS A 162 0.15 3.48 -5.76
CA LYS A 162 -0.07 4.50 -6.81
C LYS A 162 -0.85 5.70 -6.31
N SER A 163 -1.80 5.48 -5.40
CA SER A 163 -2.59 6.56 -4.81
C SER A 163 -1.99 7.00 -3.49
N LYS A 164 -1.64 8.29 -3.38
CA LYS A 164 -1.10 8.90 -2.15
C LYS A 164 -2.08 8.94 -0.98
N ASN A 165 -3.37 8.72 -1.23
CA ASN A 165 -4.42 8.79 -0.21
C ASN A 165 -4.80 7.43 0.36
N ILE A 166 -4.05 6.38 0.05
CA ILE A 166 -4.28 5.05 0.60
C ILE A 166 -3.89 5.03 2.08
N VAL A 167 -4.83 4.57 2.89
CA VAL A 167 -4.65 4.39 4.34
C VAL A 167 -4.34 2.93 4.67
N PHE A 168 -4.96 2.01 3.93
CA PHE A 168 -4.79 0.58 4.12
C PHE A 168 -4.27 -0.05 2.83
N ASP A 169 -3.09 -0.66 2.88
CA ASP A 169 -2.54 -1.46 1.78
C ASP A 169 -2.62 -2.97 2.04
N TRP A 170 -3.20 -3.35 3.20
CA TRP A 170 -3.35 -4.73 3.65
C TRP A 170 -2.06 -5.55 3.53
N GLY A 171 -0.92 -4.88 3.73
CA GLY A 171 0.42 -5.48 3.60
C GLY A 171 0.79 -5.86 2.15
N LYS A 172 0.19 -5.25 1.13
CA LYS A 172 0.50 -5.57 -0.26
C LYS A 172 1.91 -5.12 -0.64
N ASN A 173 2.30 -3.91 -0.24
CA ASN A 173 3.66 -3.41 -0.51
C ASN A 173 4.73 -4.24 0.22
N PHE A 174 4.46 -4.66 1.46
CA PHE A 174 5.31 -5.60 2.19
C PHE A 174 5.46 -6.93 1.42
N GLU A 175 4.35 -7.51 0.96
CA GLU A 175 4.36 -8.75 0.19
C GLU A 175 5.18 -8.62 -1.10
N ASN A 176 5.07 -7.49 -1.79
CA ASN A 176 5.81 -7.25 -3.03
C ASN A 176 7.33 -7.31 -2.80
N VAL A 177 7.83 -6.54 -1.82
CA VAL A 177 9.28 -6.51 -1.56
C VAL A 177 9.81 -7.81 -0.97
N GLU A 178 9.03 -8.53 -0.16
CA GLU A 178 9.43 -9.84 0.36
C GLU A 178 9.44 -10.92 -0.74
N THR A 179 8.46 -10.90 -1.66
CA THR A 179 8.43 -11.81 -2.81
C THR A 179 9.65 -11.59 -3.69
N TRP A 180 9.95 -10.32 -4.01
CA TRP A 180 11.13 -9.95 -4.79
C TRP A 180 12.42 -10.42 -4.10
N LYS A 181 12.61 -10.09 -2.82
CA LYS A 181 13.80 -10.48 -2.05
C LYS A 181 13.98 -12.00 -2.00
N HIS A 182 12.89 -12.73 -1.73
CA HIS A 182 12.93 -14.19 -1.68
C HIS A 182 13.33 -14.83 -3.01
N LYS A 183 12.91 -14.22 -4.13
CA LYS A 183 13.34 -14.68 -5.46
C LYS A 183 14.82 -14.45 -5.69
N LEU A 184 15.34 -13.26 -5.33
CA LEU A 184 16.76 -12.97 -5.43
C LEU A 184 17.61 -13.89 -4.56
N GLN A 185 17.18 -14.23 -3.37
CA GLN A 185 17.89 -15.15 -2.46
C GLN A 185 18.08 -16.56 -3.04
N LYS A 186 17.31 -16.93 -4.06
CA LYS A 186 17.46 -18.19 -4.79
C LYS A 186 18.42 -18.08 -5.97
N SER A 187 18.87 -16.89 -6.30
CA SER A 187 19.88 -16.65 -7.33
C SER A 187 21.26 -16.99 -6.79
N GLU A 188 22.10 -17.61 -7.61
CA GLU A 188 23.50 -17.86 -7.29
C GLU A 188 24.32 -16.55 -7.09
N MET A 189 23.79 -15.41 -7.56
CA MET A 189 24.41 -14.09 -7.43
C MET A 189 24.13 -13.41 -6.08
N PHE A 190 23.25 -13.97 -5.25
CA PHE A 190 22.90 -13.38 -3.96
C PHE A 190 24.03 -13.58 -2.94
N ASP A 191 24.45 -12.49 -2.32
CA ASP A 191 25.47 -12.56 -1.25
C ASP A 191 24.83 -12.90 0.09
N LEU A 192 25.13 -14.08 0.61
CA LEU A 192 24.60 -14.58 1.89
C LEU A 192 25.30 -13.99 3.12
N THR A 193 26.39 -13.25 2.95
CA THR A 193 27.21 -12.76 4.07
C THR A 193 26.56 -11.58 4.82
N GLU A 194 25.61 -10.87 4.21
CA GLU A 194 24.92 -9.71 4.83
C GLU A 194 23.46 -10.00 5.26
N ALA A 195 23.05 -11.27 5.33
CA ALA A 195 21.70 -11.67 5.72
C ALA A 195 21.48 -11.72 7.26
N HIS A 196 22.04 -10.74 8.02
CA HIS A 196 21.87 -10.66 9.48
C HIS A 196 21.19 -9.39 9.93
#